data_4688fb2edb7a1c6c41517f96d0ea7059
#
_entry.id   4688fb2edb7a1c6c41517f96d0ea7059
#
_cell.length_a   1.000
_cell.length_b   1.000
_cell.length_c   1.000
_cell.angle_alpha   90.00
_cell.angle_beta   90.00
_cell.angle_gamma   90.00
#
_symmetry.space_group_name_H-M   'P 1'
#
loop_
_entity.id
_entity.type
_entity.pdbx_description
1 polymer ?
#
loop_
_entity_poly.entity_id
_entity_poly.type
_entity_poly.pdbx_seq_one_letter_code
_entity_poly.pdbx_strand_id
1 'polypeptide(L)'
;LVEDGRPLATGLQKALRKAGYTSNHVETGVAALHTLRTEIPDIVVLDIGLPDTDGISVLKKLRKTDTELPVLLLTARDSVEDKVAGLDSGADDYLAKPFEMTELLARLRVLERRLATVKSSAITISRVCLNTVNQSVTLDGQELELSRKEYMLLKSLMENAGRIQTRSMLENRLYSWDEEVSSNAVEVHIHHLRKKLGNDFIKTVRGVGYKVVTA
;
A
#
# COMPACT_ATOMS: atom_id res chain seq x y z
N LEU A 1 2.13 9.01 2.00
CA LEU A 1 3.18 9.99 1.78
C LEU A 1 3.06 11.10 2.80
N VAL A 2 4.13 11.41 3.53
CA VAL A 2 4.22 12.50 4.50
C VAL A 2 5.33 13.43 4.03
N GLU A 3 4.98 14.59 3.49
CA GLU A 3 5.91 15.54 2.88
C GLU A 3 5.26 16.93 2.86
N ASP A 4 5.92 17.96 3.37
CA ASP A 4 5.38 19.33 3.42
C ASP A 4 5.62 20.12 2.13
N GLY A 5 6.65 19.76 1.37
CA GLY A 5 7.00 20.39 0.10
C GLY A 5 6.02 20.01 -1.02
N ARG A 6 4.98 20.82 -1.24
CA ARG A 6 3.95 20.57 -2.25
C ARG A 6 4.46 20.20 -3.65
N PRO A 7 5.51 20.87 -4.22
CA PRO A 7 6.03 20.48 -5.53
C PRO A 7 6.58 19.06 -5.54
N LEU A 8 7.33 18.67 -4.50
CA LEU A 8 7.89 17.33 -4.35
C LEU A 8 6.77 16.31 -4.13
N ALA A 9 5.83 16.58 -3.22
CA ALA A 9 4.69 15.71 -2.94
C ALA A 9 3.87 15.42 -4.21
N THR A 10 3.57 16.46 -5.00
CA THR A 10 2.84 16.31 -6.28
C THR A 10 3.62 15.45 -7.27
N GLY A 11 4.94 15.67 -7.39
CA GLY A 11 5.83 14.87 -8.23
C GLY A 11 5.86 13.40 -7.81
N LEU A 12 5.96 13.17 -6.50
CA LEU A 12 5.93 11.83 -5.89
C LEU A 12 4.61 11.11 -6.15
N GLN A 13 3.47 11.75 -5.87
CA GLN A 13 2.14 11.18 -6.12
C GLN A 13 1.96 10.80 -7.59
N LYS A 14 2.37 11.68 -8.51
CA LYS A 14 2.31 11.40 -9.96
C LYS A 14 3.16 10.20 -10.35
N ALA A 15 4.39 10.12 -9.84
CA ALA A 15 5.30 9.00 -10.14
C ALA A 15 4.79 7.68 -9.53
N LEU A 16 4.32 7.72 -8.28
CA LEU A 16 3.73 6.58 -7.60
C LEU A 16 2.49 6.06 -8.34
N ARG A 17 1.58 6.96 -8.74
CA ARG A 17 0.39 6.61 -9.53
C ARG A 17 0.75 5.96 -10.87
N LYS A 18 1.75 6.53 -11.58
CA LYS A 18 2.24 5.94 -12.84
C LYS A 18 2.84 4.55 -12.65
N ALA A 19 3.50 4.32 -11.51
CA ALA A 19 4.03 3.01 -11.13
C ALA A 19 2.95 2.07 -10.56
N GLY A 20 1.69 2.56 -10.46
CA GLY A 20 0.50 1.81 -10.03
C GLY A 20 0.32 1.75 -8.50
N TYR A 21 0.97 2.60 -7.74
CA TYR A 21 0.68 2.76 -6.32
C TYR A 21 -0.52 3.69 -6.11
N THR A 22 -1.35 3.38 -5.12
CA THR A 22 -2.30 4.33 -4.55
C THR A 22 -1.57 5.08 -3.44
N SER A 23 -1.59 6.41 -3.46
CA SER A 23 -0.90 7.22 -2.45
C SER A 23 -1.78 8.33 -1.93
N ASN A 24 -1.97 8.37 -0.62
CA ASN A 24 -2.54 9.48 0.11
C ASN A 24 -1.42 10.38 0.64
N HIS A 25 -1.67 11.68 0.74
CA HIS A 25 -0.66 12.66 1.11
C HIS A 25 -1.12 13.48 2.30
N VAL A 26 -0.21 13.71 3.23
CA VAL A 26 -0.37 14.63 4.37
C VAL A 26 0.90 15.47 4.52
N GLU A 27 0.74 16.70 5.00
CA GLU A 27 1.83 17.70 5.05
C GLU A 27 2.51 17.78 6.43
N THR A 28 1.99 17.11 7.45
CA THR A 28 2.47 17.23 8.83
C THR A 28 2.56 15.89 9.56
N GLY A 29 3.44 15.81 10.54
CA GLY A 29 3.60 14.62 11.36
C GLY A 29 2.37 14.34 12.24
N VAL A 30 1.67 15.38 12.72
CA VAL A 30 0.42 15.23 13.46
C VAL A 30 -0.66 14.63 12.57
N ALA A 31 -0.83 15.13 11.34
CA ALA A 31 -1.77 14.58 10.38
C ALA A 31 -1.41 13.12 10.02
N ALA A 32 -0.12 12.81 9.83
CA ALA A 32 0.34 11.45 9.58
C ALA A 32 -0.06 10.49 10.71
N LEU A 33 0.22 10.84 11.97
CA LEU A 33 -0.13 10.01 13.12
C LEU A 33 -1.64 9.86 13.29
N HIS A 34 -2.42 10.88 12.93
CA HIS A 34 -3.89 10.79 12.95
C HIS A 34 -4.39 9.82 11.89
N THR A 35 -3.93 9.99 10.64
CA THR A 35 -4.30 9.12 9.51
C THR A 35 -3.95 7.66 9.76
N LEU A 36 -2.75 7.39 10.31
CA LEU A 36 -2.30 6.02 10.60
C LEU A 36 -3.12 5.29 11.69
N ARG A 37 -3.98 6.00 12.44
CA ARG A 37 -4.93 5.38 13.38
C ARG A 37 -6.21 4.90 12.70
N THR A 38 -6.58 5.51 11.59
CA THR A 38 -7.84 5.27 10.88
C THR A 38 -7.64 4.48 9.59
N GLU A 39 -6.47 4.62 8.99
CA GLU A 39 -6.11 3.95 7.74
C GLU A 39 -4.81 3.15 7.93
N ILE A 40 -4.79 1.95 7.39
CA ILE A 40 -3.63 1.06 7.44
C ILE A 40 -3.01 1.04 6.04
N PRO A 41 -1.99 1.87 5.76
CA PRO A 41 -1.24 1.79 4.52
C PRO A 41 -0.35 0.56 4.51
N ASP A 42 0.08 0.13 3.33
CA ASP A 42 1.06 -0.95 3.21
C ASP A 42 2.51 -0.44 3.43
N ILE A 43 2.80 0.82 3.08
CA ILE A 43 4.13 1.46 3.24
C ILE A 43 3.93 2.92 3.58
N VAL A 44 4.78 3.48 4.43
CA VAL A 44 4.87 4.92 4.70
C VAL A 44 6.15 5.47 4.08
N VAL A 45 6.01 6.55 3.29
CA VAL A 45 7.14 7.39 2.85
C VAL A 45 7.08 8.65 3.69
N LEU A 46 8.11 8.91 4.50
CA LEU A 46 8.11 9.89 5.56
C LEU A 46 9.30 10.86 5.43
N ASP A 47 9.00 12.12 5.22
CA ASP A 47 10.04 13.15 5.32
C ASP A 47 10.46 13.37 6.79
N ILE A 48 11.76 13.56 7.01
CA ILE A 48 12.29 13.92 8.33
C ILE A 48 12.03 15.39 8.63
N GLY A 49 12.12 16.27 7.65
CA GLY A 49 12.05 17.73 7.78
C GLY A 49 10.64 18.30 7.81
N LEU A 50 9.74 17.77 8.62
CA LEU A 50 8.36 18.25 8.70
C LEU A 50 8.25 19.55 9.50
N PRO A 51 7.25 20.41 9.20
CA PRO A 51 7.15 21.74 9.79
C PRO A 51 6.71 21.75 11.27
N ASP A 52 6.01 20.71 11.71
CA ASP A 52 5.42 20.62 13.05
C ASP A 52 6.19 19.71 14.01
N THR A 53 6.94 18.74 13.48
CA THR A 53 7.71 17.78 14.28
C THR A 53 8.77 17.09 13.44
N ASP A 54 9.86 16.66 14.05
CA ASP A 54 10.87 15.83 13.38
C ASP A 54 10.26 14.47 12.98
N GLY A 55 10.44 14.06 11.73
CA GLY A 55 9.95 12.79 11.20
C GLY A 55 10.47 11.57 11.97
N ILE A 56 11.69 11.64 12.56
CA ILE A 56 12.19 10.60 13.47
C ILE A 56 11.29 10.45 14.70
N SER A 57 10.76 11.54 15.22
CA SER A 57 9.81 11.52 16.32
C SER A 57 8.48 10.89 15.94
N VAL A 58 8.02 11.13 14.70
CA VAL A 58 6.84 10.47 14.11
C VAL A 58 7.08 8.96 14.03
N LEU A 59 8.23 8.55 13.47
CA LEU A 59 8.63 7.15 13.34
C LEU A 59 8.65 6.44 14.70
N LYS A 60 9.29 7.04 15.71
CA LYS A 60 9.34 6.47 17.07
C LYS A 60 7.95 6.29 17.70
N LYS A 61 7.03 7.22 17.44
CA LYS A 61 5.63 7.10 17.91
C LYS A 61 4.90 6.00 17.16
N LEU A 62 5.10 5.88 15.84
CA LEU A 62 4.54 4.82 15.02
C LEU A 62 5.03 3.44 15.51
N ARG A 63 6.32 3.28 15.76
CA ARG A 63 6.90 2.01 16.22
C ARG A 63 6.39 1.53 17.57
N LYS A 64 5.83 2.41 18.39
CA LYS A 64 5.14 2.00 19.64
C LYS A 64 3.80 1.33 19.40
N THR A 65 3.17 1.58 18.25
CA THR A 65 1.84 1.06 17.91
C THR A 65 1.88 0.01 16.81
N ASP A 66 2.81 0.14 15.89
CA ASP A 66 3.00 -0.78 14.77
C ASP A 66 4.49 -0.92 14.47
N THR A 67 5.03 -2.10 14.76
CA THR A 67 6.44 -2.44 14.54
C THR A 67 6.70 -2.95 13.12
N GLU A 68 5.67 -3.44 12.42
CA GLU A 68 5.79 -4.16 11.15
C GLU A 68 5.52 -3.29 9.92
N LEU A 69 4.89 -2.11 10.09
CA LEU A 69 4.59 -1.21 8.98
C LEU A 69 5.87 -0.65 8.37
N PRO A 70 6.21 -0.94 7.10
CA PRO A 70 7.44 -0.46 6.50
C PRO A 70 7.46 1.06 6.35
N VAL A 71 8.59 1.67 6.72
CA VAL A 71 8.82 3.11 6.63
C VAL A 71 10.08 3.39 5.84
N LEU A 72 9.93 4.12 4.72
CA LEU A 72 11.01 4.73 3.96
C LEU A 72 11.17 6.18 4.40
N LEU A 73 12.30 6.54 4.96
CA LEU A 73 12.61 7.93 5.31
C LEU A 73 13.10 8.71 4.08
N LEU A 74 12.58 9.92 3.90
CA LEU A 74 13.16 10.92 3.01
C LEU A 74 13.95 11.92 3.86
N THR A 75 15.15 12.28 3.45
CA THR A 75 16.00 13.14 4.26
C THR A 75 16.89 14.07 3.43
N ALA A 76 16.97 15.34 3.82
CA ALA A 76 17.99 16.25 3.32
C ALA A 76 19.35 16.08 4.06
N ARG A 77 19.37 15.26 5.11
CA ARG A 77 20.56 14.97 5.91
C ARG A 77 21.33 13.85 5.26
N ASP A 78 22.56 14.13 4.87
CA ASP A 78 23.41 13.22 4.08
C ASP A 78 24.53 12.57 4.90
N SER A 79 24.67 12.97 6.18
CA SER A 79 25.70 12.41 7.05
C SER A 79 25.44 10.92 7.36
N VAL A 80 26.51 10.20 7.62
CA VAL A 80 26.43 8.78 8.01
C VAL A 80 25.69 8.65 9.34
N GLU A 81 25.94 9.58 10.25
CA GLU A 81 25.35 9.64 11.58
C GLU A 81 23.81 9.77 11.51
N ASP A 82 23.31 10.63 10.62
CA ASP A 82 21.86 10.81 10.44
C ASP A 82 21.21 9.55 9.84
N LYS A 83 21.87 8.88 8.92
CA LYS A 83 21.41 7.62 8.32
C LYS A 83 21.32 6.51 9.36
N VAL A 84 22.37 6.37 10.18
CA VAL A 84 22.39 5.39 11.28
C VAL A 84 21.28 5.70 12.29
N ALA A 85 21.15 6.97 12.71
CA ALA A 85 20.09 7.36 13.66
C ALA A 85 18.66 7.09 13.12
N GLY A 86 18.45 7.27 11.82
CA GLY A 86 17.18 6.93 11.15
C GLY A 86 16.87 5.44 11.21
N LEU A 87 17.84 4.60 10.82
CA LEU A 87 17.70 3.15 10.84
C LEU A 87 17.56 2.59 12.26
N ASP A 88 18.37 3.06 13.21
CA ASP A 88 18.29 2.66 14.62
C ASP A 88 16.96 3.08 15.27
N SER A 89 16.29 4.11 14.72
CA SER A 89 14.96 4.53 15.14
C SER A 89 13.84 3.64 14.60
N GLY A 90 14.19 2.62 13.79
CA GLY A 90 13.26 1.63 13.26
C GLY A 90 12.77 1.91 11.83
N ALA A 91 13.45 2.76 11.06
CA ALA A 91 13.19 2.86 9.62
C ALA A 91 13.64 1.57 8.90
N ASP A 92 12.91 1.18 7.86
CA ASP A 92 13.25 0.00 7.05
C ASP A 92 14.22 0.34 5.93
N ASP A 93 14.20 1.59 5.46
CA ASP A 93 15.15 2.13 4.49
C ASP A 93 15.13 3.66 4.56
N TYR A 94 16.09 4.29 3.89
CA TYR A 94 16.17 5.74 3.77
C TYR A 94 16.57 6.16 2.35
N LEU A 95 16.23 7.40 1.97
CA LEU A 95 16.55 7.99 0.68
C LEU A 95 16.92 9.47 0.86
N ALA A 96 18.15 9.81 0.49
CA ALA A 96 18.65 11.19 0.61
C ALA A 96 18.11 12.08 -0.52
N LYS A 97 17.69 13.29 -0.18
CA LYS A 97 17.32 14.35 -1.13
C LYS A 97 18.59 15.11 -1.58
N PRO A 98 18.75 15.42 -2.89
CA PRO A 98 17.87 15.10 -4.01
C PRO A 98 18.03 13.65 -4.48
N PHE A 99 16.97 13.04 -4.97
CA PHE A 99 16.95 11.66 -5.46
C PHE A 99 16.21 11.52 -6.79
N GLU A 100 16.53 10.45 -7.51
CA GLU A 100 15.81 10.08 -8.72
C GLU A 100 14.55 9.26 -8.40
N MET A 101 13.45 9.51 -9.14
CA MET A 101 12.21 8.77 -8.95
C MET A 101 12.36 7.27 -9.17
N THR A 102 13.28 6.87 -10.05
CA THR A 102 13.61 5.46 -10.30
C THR A 102 14.21 4.78 -9.06
N GLU A 103 15.01 5.51 -8.27
CA GLU A 103 15.57 5.01 -7.01
C GLU A 103 14.49 4.84 -5.96
N LEU A 104 13.64 5.85 -5.75
CA LEU A 104 12.50 5.74 -4.85
C LEU A 104 11.66 4.50 -5.15
N LEU A 105 11.26 4.33 -6.42
CA LEU A 105 10.44 3.20 -6.84
C LEU A 105 11.15 1.85 -6.66
N ALA A 106 12.48 1.80 -6.84
CA ALA A 106 13.25 0.60 -6.59
C ALA A 106 13.24 0.21 -5.10
N ARG A 107 13.40 1.19 -4.19
CA ARG A 107 13.36 0.98 -2.74
C ARG A 107 11.98 0.54 -2.27
N LEU A 108 10.92 1.14 -2.79
CA LEU A 108 9.54 0.72 -2.49
C LEU A 108 9.31 -0.74 -2.89
N ARG A 109 9.79 -1.18 -4.07
CA ARG A 109 9.71 -2.60 -4.46
C ARG A 109 10.46 -3.54 -3.53
N VAL A 110 11.57 -3.10 -2.92
CA VAL A 110 12.27 -3.89 -1.88
C VAL A 110 11.41 -4.04 -0.63
N LEU A 111 10.79 -2.95 -0.17
CA LEU A 111 9.90 -2.98 1.00
C LEU A 111 8.67 -3.83 0.75
N GLU A 112 8.06 -3.74 -0.43
CA GLU A 112 6.94 -4.62 -0.82
C GLU A 112 7.32 -6.12 -0.75
N ARG A 113 8.53 -6.48 -1.22
CA ARG A 113 9.00 -7.88 -1.15
C ARG A 113 9.18 -8.35 0.29
N ARG A 114 9.66 -7.49 1.20
CA ARG A 114 9.78 -7.82 2.63
C ARG A 114 8.42 -8.09 3.26
N LEU A 115 7.42 -7.25 2.98
CA LEU A 115 6.03 -7.49 3.40
C LEU A 115 5.50 -8.84 2.91
N ALA A 116 5.84 -9.20 1.68
CA ALA A 116 5.42 -10.47 1.08
C ALA A 116 6.09 -11.69 1.73
N THR A 117 7.31 -11.57 2.21
CA THR A 117 8.02 -12.68 2.87
C THR A 117 7.57 -12.92 4.31
N VAL A 118 7.08 -11.88 5.00
CA VAL A 118 6.53 -11.98 6.37
C VAL A 118 5.11 -12.56 6.35
N LYS A 119 4.29 -12.20 5.35
CA LYS A 119 2.97 -12.79 5.10
C LYS A 119 3.16 -13.83 3.99
N SER A 120 3.04 -15.11 4.24
CA SER A 120 3.28 -16.21 3.29
C SER A 120 3.33 -15.78 1.81
N SER A 121 4.40 -16.14 1.09
CA SER A 121 4.68 -15.71 -0.28
C SER A 121 3.57 -16.03 -1.30
N ALA A 122 2.61 -16.87 -0.91
CA ALA A 122 1.45 -17.23 -1.72
C ALA A 122 0.22 -17.43 -0.84
N ILE A 123 -0.91 -16.85 -1.27
CA ILE A 123 -2.22 -17.07 -0.68
C ILE A 123 -3.00 -17.95 -1.65
N THR A 124 -3.31 -19.17 -1.22
CA THR A 124 -4.10 -20.11 -2.03
C THR A 124 -5.47 -20.30 -1.41
N ILE A 125 -6.51 -20.04 -2.19
CA ILE A 125 -7.90 -20.28 -1.82
C ILE A 125 -8.59 -21.00 -2.97
N SER A 126 -9.04 -22.23 -2.70
CA SER A 126 -9.62 -23.09 -3.74
C SER A 126 -8.66 -23.24 -4.92
N ARG A 127 -9.02 -22.81 -6.11
CA ARG A 127 -8.26 -22.89 -7.36
C ARG A 127 -7.36 -21.70 -7.64
N VAL A 128 -7.49 -20.63 -6.85
CA VAL A 128 -6.78 -19.37 -7.07
C VAL A 128 -5.57 -19.29 -6.16
N CYS A 129 -4.39 -19.12 -6.75
CA CYS A 129 -3.16 -18.84 -6.01
C CYS A 129 -2.65 -17.46 -6.39
N LEU A 130 -2.51 -16.58 -5.39
CA LEU A 130 -1.96 -15.23 -5.52
C LEU A 130 -0.57 -15.20 -4.89
N ASN A 131 0.45 -14.93 -5.69
CA ASN A 131 1.82 -14.75 -5.22
C ASN A 131 2.09 -13.26 -4.98
N THR A 132 2.43 -12.93 -3.73
CA THR A 132 2.64 -11.54 -3.31
C THR A 132 4.04 -11.03 -3.67
N VAL A 133 5.00 -11.93 -3.92
CA VAL A 133 6.40 -11.56 -4.24
C VAL A 133 6.54 -11.07 -5.68
N ASN A 134 6.04 -11.85 -6.62
CA ASN A 134 6.09 -11.52 -8.05
C ASN A 134 4.81 -10.87 -8.59
N GLN A 135 3.83 -10.65 -7.69
CA GLN A 135 2.53 -10.06 -8.02
C GLN A 135 1.78 -10.81 -9.13
N SER A 136 1.92 -12.13 -9.18
CA SER A 136 1.23 -12.98 -10.14
C SER A 136 0.03 -13.68 -9.51
N VAL A 137 -0.91 -14.07 -10.35
CA VAL A 137 -2.08 -14.87 -9.96
C VAL A 137 -2.17 -16.07 -10.91
N THR A 138 -2.47 -17.23 -10.33
CA THR A 138 -2.78 -18.43 -11.14
C THR A 138 -4.16 -18.95 -10.78
N LEU A 139 -4.84 -19.51 -11.79
CA LEU A 139 -6.10 -20.25 -11.67
C LEU A 139 -5.85 -21.66 -12.17
N ASP A 140 -6.05 -22.65 -11.31
CA ASP A 140 -5.73 -24.06 -11.60
C ASP A 140 -4.28 -24.27 -12.10
N GLY A 141 -3.33 -23.47 -11.59
CA GLY A 141 -1.91 -23.51 -11.98
C GLY A 141 -1.58 -22.75 -13.28
N GLN A 142 -2.56 -22.22 -13.99
CA GLN A 142 -2.34 -21.41 -15.18
C GLN A 142 -2.28 -19.93 -14.83
N GLU A 143 -1.30 -19.21 -15.38
CA GLU A 143 -1.14 -17.78 -15.13
C GLU A 143 -2.33 -16.98 -15.65
N LEU A 144 -2.80 -16.05 -14.83
CA LEU A 144 -3.95 -15.21 -15.08
C LEU A 144 -3.54 -13.74 -15.14
N GLU A 145 -3.69 -13.13 -16.31
CA GLU A 145 -3.41 -11.70 -16.45
C GLU A 145 -4.49 -10.85 -15.76
N LEU A 146 -4.05 -10.05 -14.79
CA LEU A 146 -4.86 -9.06 -14.10
C LEU A 146 -4.28 -7.67 -14.30
N SER A 147 -5.16 -6.68 -14.43
CA SER A 147 -4.74 -5.28 -14.26
C SER A 147 -4.28 -5.04 -12.82
N ARG A 148 -3.48 -4.02 -12.59
CA ARG A 148 -2.99 -3.72 -11.24
C ARG A 148 -4.14 -3.50 -10.24
N LYS A 149 -5.21 -2.80 -10.62
CA LYS A 149 -6.37 -2.59 -9.73
C LYS A 149 -7.12 -3.90 -9.46
N GLU A 150 -7.26 -4.77 -10.44
CA GLU A 150 -7.82 -6.11 -10.25
C GLU A 150 -6.96 -6.96 -9.30
N TYR A 151 -5.64 -6.94 -9.47
CA TYR A 151 -4.71 -7.63 -8.58
C TYR A 151 -4.81 -7.12 -7.15
N MET A 152 -4.79 -5.79 -6.94
CA MET A 152 -4.89 -5.21 -5.60
C MET A 152 -6.23 -5.50 -4.91
N LEU A 153 -7.33 -5.47 -5.69
CA LEU A 153 -8.64 -5.83 -5.19
C LEU A 153 -8.70 -7.30 -4.77
N LEU A 154 -8.20 -8.20 -5.64
CA LEU A 154 -8.14 -9.63 -5.34
C LEU A 154 -7.26 -9.92 -4.12
N LYS A 155 -6.08 -9.30 -4.05
CA LYS A 155 -5.18 -9.41 -2.89
C LYS A 155 -5.88 -9.01 -1.61
N SER A 156 -6.53 -7.84 -1.57
CA SER A 156 -7.27 -7.37 -0.40
C SER A 156 -8.36 -8.35 0.04
N LEU A 157 -9.10 -8.91 -0.91
CA LEU A 157 -10.17 -9.87 -0.64
C LEU A 157 -9.62 -11.22 -0.16
N MET A 158 -8.52 -11.71 -0.73
CA MET A 158 -7.92 -12.99 -0.34
C MET A 158 -7.17 -12.92 1.00
N GLU A 159 -6.47 -11.81 1.30
CA GLU A 159 -5.84 -11.58 2.61
C GLU A 159 -6.88 -11.54 3.75
N ASN A 160 -8.10 -11.16 3.44
CA ASN A 160 -9.22 -11.07 4.36
C ASN A 160 -10.32 -12.10 4.06
N ALA A 161 -9.92 -13.27 3.57
CA ALA A 161 -10.86 -14.32 3.19
C ALA A 161 -11.83 -14.68 4.33
N GLY A 162 -13.08 -14.92 3.99
CA GLY A 162 -14.16 -15.14 4.96
C GLY A 162 -14.73 -13.87 5.60
N ARG A 163 -13.99 -12.77 5.61
CA ARG A 163 -14.44 -11.47 6.17
C ARG A 163 -15.05 -10.60 5.07
N ILE A 164 -16.05 -9.80 5.45
CA ILE A 164 -16.66 -8.85 4.52
C ILE A 164 -15.76 -7.62 4.44
N GLN A 165 -15.38 -7.25 3.22
CA GLN A 165 -14.73 -5.98 2.91
C GLN A 165 -15.81 -5.01 2.42
N THR A 166 -15.98 -3.89 3.13
CA THR A 166 -16.97 -2.89 2.70
C THR A 166 -16.51 -2.21 1.40
N ARG A 167 -17.47 -1.65 0.68
CA ARG A 167 -17.17 -0.92 -0.54
C ARG A 167 -16.16 0.21 -0.31
N SER A 168 -16.36 1.02 0.72
CA SER A 168 -15.46 2.12 1.07
C SER A 168 -14.05 1.65 1.43
N MET A 169 -13.90 0.52 2.13
CA MET A 169 -12.59 -0.07 2.41
C MET A 169 -11.86 -0.47 1.12
N LEU A 170 -12.59 -1.04 0.15
CA LEU A 170 -12.02 -1.44 -1.13
C LEU A 170 -11.68 -0.22 -2.00
N GLU A 171 -12.54 0.81 -2.00
CA GLU A 171 -12.28 2.08 -2.68
C GLU A 171 -11.00 2.75 -2.15
N ASN A 172 -10.85 2.88 -0.83
CA ASN A 172 -9.67 3.47 -0.19
C ASN A 172 -8.37 2.70 -0.52
N ARG A 173 -8.44 1.41 -0.79
CA ARG A 173 -7.28 0.62 -1.22
C ARG A 173 -6.93 0.76 -2.70
N LEU A 174 -7.90 1.10 -3.54
CA LEU A 174 -7.74 1.18 -5.00
C LEU A 174 -7.53 2.59 -5.52
N TYR A 175 -7.95 3.60 -4.75
CA TYR A 175 -7.99 4.99 -5.18
C TYR A 175 -7.43 5.91 -4.09
N SER A 176 -6.71 6.94 -4.51
CA SER A 176 -6.25 8.01 -3.60
C SER A 176 -7.39 9.00 -3.31
N TRP A 177 -7.26 9.74 -2.22
CA TRP A 177 -8.31 10.68 -1.76
C TRP A 177 -8.65 11.79 -2.75
N ASP A 178 -7.69 12.16 -3.62
CA ASP A 178 -7.82 13.19 -4.66
C ASP A 178 -8.30 12.63 -6.01
N GLU A 179 -8.56 11.32 -6.10
CA GLU A 179 -9.02 10.66 -7.32
C GLU A 179 -10.56 10.63 -7.36
N GLU A 180 -11.16 11.30 -8.36
CA GLU A 180 -12.60 11.16 -8.59
C GLU A 180 -12.92 9.72 -8.99
N VAL A 181 -13.62 9.03 -8.14
CA VAL A 181 -14.01 7.63 -8.32
C VAL A 181 -15.47 7.59 -8.76
N SER A 182 -15.71 6.96 -9.91
CA SER A 182 -17.11 6.71 -10.31
C SER A 182 -17.80 5.81 -9.29
N SER A 183 -19.09 6.07 -9.05
CA SER A 183 -19.87 5.37 -8.03
C SER A 183 -19.98 3.85 -8.20
N ASN A 184 -19.48 3.28 -9.29
CA ASN A 184 -19.50 1.85 -9.60
C ASN A 184 -18.12 1.27 -9.94
N ALA A 185 -17.03 1.97 -9.54
CA ALA A 185 -15.68 1.56 -9.93
C ALA A 185 -15.26 0.20 -9.34
N VAL A 186 -15.60 -0.06 -8.09
CA VAL A 186 -15.33 -1.35 -7.45
C VAL A 186 -16.14 -2.46 -8.12
N GLU A 187 -17.41 -2.20 -8.43
CA GLU A 187 -18.30 -3.15 -9.10
C GLU A 187 -17.76 -3.59 -10.46
N VAL A 188 -17.18 -2.67 -11.23
CA VAL A 188 -16.56 -2.97 -12.52
C VAL A 188 -15.39 -3.94 -12.34
N HIS A 189 -14.50 -3.68 -11.38
CA HIS A 189 -13.38 -4.58 -11.10
C HIS A 189 -13.85 -5.93 -10.55
N ILE A 190 -14.86 -5.97 -9.68
CA ILE A 190 -15.48 -7.22 -9.21
C ILE A 190 -16.07 -8.01 -10.38
N HIS A 191 -16.75 -7.33 -11.30
CA HIS A 191 -17.29 -7.97 -12.50
C HIS A 191 -16.19 -8.62 -13.35
N HIS A 192 -15.09 -7.89 -13.60
CA HIS A 192 -13.96 -8.42 -14.37
C HIS A 192 -13.29 -9.61 -13.66
N LEU A 193 -13.07 -9.51 -12.35
CA LEU A 193 -12.52 -10.62 -11.56
C LEU A 193 -13.43 -11.87 -11.62
N ARG A 194 -14.75 -11.71 -11.48
CA ARG A 194 -15.70 -12.83 -11.60
C ARG A 194 -15.68 -13.48 -12.98
N LYS A 195 -15.55 -12.68 -14.03
CA LYS A 195 -15.42 -13.22 -15.40
C LYS A 195 -14.17 -14.09 -15.56
N LYS A 196 -13.09 -13.74 -14.86
CA LYS A 196 -11.80 -14.45 -14.91
C LYS A 196 -11.71 -15.64 -13.96
N LEU A 197 -12.25 -15.51 -12.73
CA LEU A 197 -12.10 -16.48 -11.65
C LEU A 197 -13.32 -17.39 -11.45
N GLY A 198 -14.47 -17.04 -12.05
CA GLY A 198 -15.76 -17.65 -11.80
C GLY A 198 -16.62 -16.84 -10.82
N ASN A 199 -17.95 -16.95 -10.99
CA ASN A 199 -18.91 -16.13 -10.23
C ASN A 199 -18.98 -16.49 -8.74
N ASP A 200 -18.56 -17.68 -8.36
CA ASP A 200 -18.69 -18.19 -6.99
C ASP A 200 -17.54 -17.80 -6.07
N PHE A 201 -16.40 -17.39 -6.64
CA PHE A 201 -15.20 -17.08 -5.86
C PHE A 201 -15.35 -15.80 -5.02
N ILE A 202 -15.99 -14.76 -5.57
CA ILE A 202 -16.24 -13.49 -4.85
C ILE A 202 -17.76 -13.35 -4.65
N LYS A 203 -18.21 -13.36 -3.41
CA LYS A 203 -19.64 -13.19 -3.08
C LYS A 203 -19.96 -11.74 -2.71
N THR A 204 -21.10 -11.25 -3.19
CA THR A 204 -21.67 -9.96 -2.79
C THR A 204 -22.49 -10.15 -1.51
N VAL A 205 -22.22 -9.32 -0.51
CA VAL A 205 -23.08 -9.16 0.65
C VAL A 205 -23.89 -7.88 0.42
N ARG A 206 -25.15 -8.03 0.04
CA ARG A 206 -26.02 -6.92 -0.37
C ARG A 206 -26.04 -5.79 0.66
N GLY A 207 -25.84 -4.57 0.20
CA GLY A 207 -25.81 -3.36 1.04
C GLY A 207 -24.56 -3.19 1.92
N VAL A 208 -23.61 -4.15 1.91
CA VAL A 208 -22.42 -4.11 2.77
C VAL A 208 -21.13 -4.12 1.96
N GLY A 209 -20.90 -5.13 1.10
CA GLY A 209 -19.65 -5.24 0.37
C GLY A 209 -19.42 -6.61 -0.25
N TYR A 210 -18.17 -7.05 -0.24
CA TYR A 210 -17.73 -8.28 -0.92
C TYR A 210 -16.87 -9.14 0.01
N LYS A 211 -16.83 -10.44 -0.26
CA LYS A 211 -15.93 -11.39 0.40
C LYS A 211 -15.53 -12.53 -0.52
N VAL A 212 -14.33 -13.06 -0.32
CA VAL A 212 -13.92 -14.35 -0.89
C VAL A 212 -14.41 -15.46 0.04
N VAL A 213 -14.93 -16.53 -0.55
CA VAL A 213 -15.41 -17.70 0.20
C VAL A 213 -14.21 -18.60 0.45
N THR A 214 -13.97 -18.90 1.72
CA THR A 214 -13.10 -20.02 2.12
C THR A 214 -13.92 -21.30 1.98
N ALA A 215 -13.40 -22.25 1.20
CA ALA A 215 -14.04 -23.58 1.09
C ALA A 215 -14.10 -24.27 2.44
#